data_42c6129dbd7b904d9071f1810f5c2913
#
_entry.id   42c6129dbd7b904d9071f1810f5c2913
#
_cell.length_a   1.000
_cell.length_b   1.000
_cell.length_c   1.000
_cell.angle_alpha   90.00
_cell.angle_beta   90.00
_cell.angle_gamma   90.00
#
_symmetry.space_group_name_H-M   'P 1'
#
loop_
_entity.id
_entity.type
_entity.pdbx_description
1 polymer ?
#
loop_
_entity_poly.entity_id
_entity_poly.type
_entity_poly.pdbx_seq_one_letter_code
_entity_poly.pdbx_strand_id
1 'polypeptide(L)'
;NGERLVGQAAKRQAVTNPQNTIFSAKRFIGRKFSELKDSDKRVPYTIVAAANGDAHIQVEVSGEKKTYSPQEIAAMVLGKLKADAEAKLGEKITQAVITVPAYFNDSQRNATKAAGEIAGLEVLRIINEPTAAALAYGLDKKSDEKIAVYDLGGGTFDISVLEIGDGVFEVLATDGDTMLGGDDWDNTLIAWIVGEFKKDQGIDLSGQPDALQ
;
A
#
# COMPACT_ATOMS: atom_id res chain seq x y z
N ASN A 1 6.55 -24.06 0.17
CA ASN A 1 5.47 -24.83 -0.48
C ASN A 1 4.94 -24.16 -1.77
N GLY A 2 5.40 -22.94 -2.15
CA GLY A 2 4.92 -22.24 -3.34
C GLY A 2 3.47 -21.71 -3.25
N GLU A 3 2.82 -21.86 -2.11
CA GLU A 3 1.48 -21.32 -1.87
C GLU A 3 1.53 -19.81 -1.67
N ARG A 4 0.59 -19.09 -2.30
CA ARG A 4 0.43 -17.66 -2.15
C ARG A 4 -0.60 -17.38 -1.07
N LEU A 5 -0.17 -16.68 -0.03
CA LEU A 5 -1.02 -16.20 1.06
C LEU A 5 -1.27 -14.70 0.91
N VAL A 6 -2.47 -14.23 1.21
CA VAL A 6 -2.84 -12.81 1.19
C VAL A 6 -3.62 -12.45 2.45
N GLY A 7 -3.41 -11.23 2.94
CA GLY A 7 -4.11 -10.70 4.10
C GLY A 7 -3.62 -11.31 5.41
N GLN A 8 -4.53 -11.63 6.31
CA GLN A 8 -4.21 -12.06 7.67
C GLN A 8 -3.35 -13.34 7.72
N ALA A 9 -3.55 -14.26 6.78
CA ALA A 9 -2.74 -15.49 6.69
C ALA A 9 -1.28 -15.16 6.35
N ALA A 10 -1.04 -14.23 5.40
CA ALA A 10 0.30 -13.75 5.08
C ALA A 10 0.94 -13.04 6.28
N LYS A 11 0.20 -12.17 6.97
CA LYS A 11 0.69 -11.44 8.14
C LYS A 11 1.14 -12.38 9.26
N ARG A 12 0.38 -13.43 9.55
CA ARG A 12 0.70 -14.39 10.62
C ARG A 12 2.02 -15.15 10.41
N GLN A 13 2.42 -15.39 9.17
CA GLN A 13 3.67 -16.11 8.86
C GLN A 13 4.85 -15.16 8.57
N ALA A 14 4.65 -13.84 8.61
CA ALA A 14 5.69 -12.85 8.32
C ALA A 14 6.93 -13.02 9.22
N VAL A 15 6.73 -13.36 10.49
CA VAL A 15 7.80 -13.60 11.46
C VAL A 15 8.78 -14.67 11.00
N THR A 16 8.27 -15.75 10.39
CA THR A 16 9.10 -16.90 9.94
C THR A 16 9.56 -16.79 8.50
N ASN A 17 9.04 -15.83 7.73
CA ASN A 17 9.36 -15.64 6.32
C ASN A 17 9.29 -14.15 5.90
N PRO A 18 10.02 -13.26 6.59
CA PRO A 18 9.91 -11.82 6.34
C PRO A 18 10.36 -11.43 4.92
N GLN A 19 11.38 -12.12 4.38
CA GLN A 19 11.94 -11.82 3.05
C GLN A 19 10.98 -12.09 1.89
N ASN A 20 9.95 -12.94 2.10
CA ASN A 20 8.93 -13.28 1.11
C ASN A 20 7.53 -12.77 1.51
N THR A 21 7.44 -11.94 2.53
CA THR A 21 6.19 -11.32 2.97
C THR A 21 6.20 -9.84 2.58
N ILE A 22 5.37 -9.51 1.60
CA ILE A 22 5.34 -8.18 1.00
C ILE A 22 4.24 -7.35 1.65
N PHE A 23 4.59 -6.15 2.10
CA PHE A 23 3.67 -5.15 2.62
C PHE A 23 4.07 -3.75 2.08
N SER A 24 3.20 -2.77 2.21
CA SER A 24 3.44 -1.38 1.79
C SER A 24 3.88 -1.23 0.32
N ALA A 25 3.51 -2.20 -0.57
CA ALA A 25 3.88 -2.17 -1.99
C ALA A 25 3.35 -0.93 -2.72
N LYS A 26 2.31 -0.26 -2.19
CA LYS A 26 1.78 1.01 -2.69
C LYS A 26 2.86 2.11 -2.75
N ARG A 27 3.86 2.09 -1.85
CA ARG A 27 4.99 3.03 -1.83
C ARG A 27 5.87 2.95 -3.09
N PHE A 28 5.82 1.84 -3.84
CA PHE A 28 6.66 1.58 -5.03
C PHE A 28 5.88 1.65 -6.34
N ILE A 29 4.56 1.66 -6.29
CA ILE A 29 3.72 1.57 -7.49
C ILE A 29 3.97 2.77 -8.42
N GLY A 30 4.22 2.48 -9.70
CA GLY A 30 4.45 3.49 -10.74
C GLY A 30 5.75 4.30 -10.58
N ARG A 31 6.69 3.87 -9.72
CA ARG A 31 7.97 4.55 -9.48
C ARG A 31 9.15 3.82 -10.15
N LYS A 32 10.17 4.60 -10.54
CA LYS A 32 11.46 4.07 -10.98
C LYS A 32 12.32 3.67 -9.77
N PHE A 33 13.12 2.62 -9.93
CA PHE A 33 14.08 2.19 -8.91
C PHE A 33 15.07 3.31 -8.53
N SER A 34 15.47 4.14 -9.51
CA SER A 34 16.36 5.28 -9.30
C SER A 34 15.74 6.42 -8.47
N GLU A 35 14.41 6.46 -8.34
CA GLU A 35 13.68 7.45 -7.53
C GLU A 35 13.57 7.05 -6.06
N LEU A 36 13.92 5.80 -5.73
CA LEU A 36 13.84 5.28 -4.38
C LEU A 36 15.04 5.74 -3.56
N LYS A 37 14.77 6.35 -2.42
CA LYS A 37 15.77 6.67 -1.41
C LYS A 37 16.15 5.41 -0.63
N ASP A 38 17.25 5.44 0.10
CA ASP A 38 17.66 4.33 0.95
C ASP A 38 16.66 4.07 2.10
N SER A 39 15.95 5.12 2.54
CA SER A 39 14.82 4.99 3.48
C SER A 39 13.68 4.14 2.91
N ASP A 40 13.36 4.31 1.63
CA ASP A 40 12.27 3.59 0.95
C ASP A 40 12.56 2.08 0.84
N LYS A 41 13.85 1.73 0.84
CA LYS A 41 14.35 0.35 0.73
C LYS A 41 14.47 -0.37 2.07
N ARG A 42 14.11 0.27 3.18
CA ARG A 42 14.11 -0.34 4.52
C ARG A 42 12.91 -1.26 4.73
N VAL A 43 12.87 -2.32 3.95
CA VAL A 43 11.86 -3.38 4.01
C VAL A 43 12.58 -4.74 4.06
N PRO A 44 11.99 -5.78 4.65
CA PRO A 44 12.65 -7.08 4.79
C PRO A 44 12.81 -7.83 3.45
N TYR A 45 12.03 -7.48 2.44
CA TYR A 45 12.11 -8.08 1.11
C TYR A 45 13.02 -7.27 0.16
N THR A 46 13.42 -7.87 -0.94
CA THR A 46 14.36 -7.26 -1.88
C THR A 46 13.63 -6.42 -2.94
N ILE A 47 14.10 -5.20 -3.18
CA ILE A 47 13.64 -4.36 -4.28
C ILE A 47 14.73 -4.32 -5.36
N VAL A 48 14.36 -4.51 -6.61
CA VAL A 48 15.25 -4.57 -7.78
C VAL A 48 14.77 -3.65 -8.88
N ALA A 49 15.68 -3.24 -9.77
CA ALA A 49 15.32 -2.55 -10.99
C ALA A 49 14.90 -3.55 -12.06
N ALA A 50 13.76 -3.35 -12.68
CA ALA A 50 13.34 -4.08 -13.87
C ALA A 50 14.11 -3.58 -15.11
N ALA A 51 13.99 -4.29 -16.24
CA ALA A 51 14.66 -3.91 -17.47
C ALA A 51 14.28 -2.51 -18.00
N ASN A 52 13.06 -2.07 -17.73
CA ASN A 52 12.57 -0.72 -18.03
C ASN A 52 12.90 0.33 -16.95
N GLY A 53 13.62 -0.07 -15.90
CA GLY A 53 14.02 0.78 -14.78
C GLY A 53 12.96 0.92 -13.68
N ASP A 54 11.81 0.30 -13.78
CA ASP A 54 10.77 0.35 -12.74
C ASP A 54 11.22 -0.41 -11.47
N ALA A 55 10.72 0.03 -10.32
CA ALA A 55 10.97 -0.67 -9.07
C ALA A 55 10.12 -1.95 -9.02
N HIS A 56 10.77 -3.09 -8.88
CA HIS A 56 10.15 -4.40 -8.75
C HIS A 56 10.54 -5.07 -7.43
N ILE A 57 9.74 -6.02 -6.99
CA ILE A 57 9.94 -6.77 -5.75
C ILE A 57 10.38 -8.18 -6.10
N GLN A 58 11.51 -8.61 -5.52
CA GLN A 58 12.05 -9.94 -5.72
C GLN A 58 11.81 -10.79 -4.47
N VAL A 59 11.30 -11.99 -4.69
CA VAL A 59 11.07 -13.01 -3.66
C VAL A 59 11.70 -14.33 -4.09
N GLU A 60 11.91 -15.22 -3.14
CA GLU A 60 12.40 -16.57 -3.41
C GLU A 60 11.29 -17.58 -3.16
N VAL A 61 10.87 -18.30 -4.19
CA VAL A 61 9.81 -19.32 -4.13
C VAL A 61 10.40 -20.66 -4.52
N SER A 62 10.43 -21.60 -3.60
CA SER A 62 10.98 -22.96 -3.82
C SER A 62 12.42 -22.98 -4.34
N GLY A 63 13.27 -22.04 -3.88
CA GLY A 63 14.66 -21.90 -4.30
C GLY A 63 14.87 -21.11 -5.60
N GLU A 64 13.80 -20.64 -6.23
CA GLU A 64 13.86 -19.80 -7.42
C GLU A 64 13.54 -18.34 -7.10
N LYS A 65 14.34 -17.42 -7.62
CA LYS A 65 14.06 -15.99 -7.55
C LYS A 65 12.99 -15.61 -8.55
N LYS A 66 11.90 -15.02 -8.02
CA LYS A 66 10.80 -14.47 -8.82
C LYS A 66 10.67 -12.98 -8.58
N THR A 67 10.40 -12.24 -9.64
CA THR A 67 10.28 -10.78 -9.58
C THR A 67 8.86 -10.38 -9.98
N TYR A 68 8.28 -9.52 -9.18
CA TYR A 68 6.93 -9.00 -9.38
C TYR A 68 6.96 -7.47 -9.41
N SER A 69 6.17 -6.89 -10.28
CA SER A 69 5.88 -5.45 -10.23
C SER A 69 4.96 -5.13 -9.04
N PRO A 70 4.98 -3.89 -8.50
CA PRO A 70 4.06 -3.48 -7.45
C PRO A 70 2.58 -3.66 -7.82
N GLN A 71 2.21 -3.45 -9.10
CA GLN A 71 0.86 -3.67 -9.57
C GLN A 71 0.45 -5.15 -9.59
N GLU A 72 1.37 -6.09 -9.83
CA GLU A 72 1.10 -7.52 -9.67
C GLU A 72 0.86 -7.89 -8.21
N ILE A 73 1.63 -7.32 -7.28
CA ILE A 73 1.39 -7.49 -5.84
C ILE A 73 0.02 -6.91 -5.45
N ALA A 74 -0.30 -5.70 -5.90
CA ALA A 74 -1.60 -5.08 -5.67
C ALA A 74 -2.74 -5.94 -6.26
N ALA A 75 -2.54 -6.52 -7.44
CA ALA A 75 -3.51 -7.43 -8.06
C ALA A 75 -3.77 -8.70 -7.22
N MET A 76 -2.76 -9.22 -6.54
CA MET A 76 -2.95 -10.36 -5.61
C MET A 76 -3.86 -9.99 -4.44
N VAL A 77 -3.72 -8.77 -3.91
CA VAL A 77 -4.59 -8.24 -2.85
C VAL A 77 -6.01 -8.03 -3.38
N LEU A 78 -6.15 -7.36 -4.53
CA LEU A 78 -7.45 -7.14 -5.16
C LEU A 78 -8.17 -8.45 -5.50
N GLY A 79 -7.43 -9.46 -5.98
CA GLY A 79 -7.97 -10.79 -6.24
C GLY A 79 -8.51 -11.49 -4.98
N LYS A 80 -7.81 -11.31 -3.85
CA LYS A 80 -8.31 -11.81 -2.56
C LYS A 80 -9.56 -11.07 -2.10
N LEU A 81 -9.59 -9.74 -2.20
CA LEU A 81 -10.76 -8.93 -1.85
C LEU A 81 -11.97 -9.30 -2.72
N LYS A 82 -11.74 -9.48 -4.03
CA LYS A 82 -12.77 -9.95 -4.97
C LYS A 82 -13.33 -11.31 -4.54
N ALA A 83 -12.46 -12.30 -4.28
CA ALA A 83 -12.88 -13.63 -3.88
C ALA A 83 -13.68 -13.62 -2.56
N ASP A 84 -13.25 -12.83 -1.58
CA ASP A 84 -13.95 -12.69 -0.30
C ASP A 84 -15.32 -12.03 -0.47
N ALA A 85 -15.42 -11.01 -1.31
CA ALA A 85 -16.66 -10.34 -1.61
C ALA A 85 -17.63 -11.27 -2.38
N GLU A 86 -17.15 -12.00 -3.37
CA GLU A 86 -17.94 -13.00 -4.11
C GLU A 86 -18.47 -14.10 -3.17
N ALA A 87 -17.62 -14.59 -2.27
CA ALA A 87 -18.03 -15.58 -1.28
C ALA A 87 -19.10 -15.06 -0.31
N LYS A 88 -19.01 -13.79 0.08
CA LYS A 88 -19.96 -13.15 1.00
C LYS A 88 -21.28 -12.82 0.34
N LEU A 89 -21.25 -12.33 -0.91
CA LEU A 89 -22.44 -11.86 -1.64
C LEU A 89 -23.13 -13.00 -2.40
N GLY A 90 -22.43 -14.09 -2.70
CA GLY A 90 -22.97 -15.23 -3.46
C GLY A 90 -23.07 -14.96 -4.97
N GLU A 91 -22.43 -13.90 -5.47
CA GLU A 91 -22.44 -13.52 -6.87
C GLU A 91 -21.05 -13.14 -7.37
N LYS A 92 -20.86 -13.20 -8.70
CA LYS A 92 -19.58 -12.81 -9.32
C LYS A 92 -19.42 -11.30 -9.35
N ILE A 93 -18.23 -10.83 -9.01
CA ILE A 93 -17.82 -9.43 -9.10
C ILE A 93 -16.94 -9.27 -10.34
N THR A 94 -17.40 -8.47 -11.30
CA THR A 94 -16.70 -8.22 -12.56
C THR A 94 -16.19 -6.82 -12.71
N GLN A 95 -16.70 -5.87 -11.93
CA GLN A 95 -16.42 -4.43 -12.05
C GLN A 95 -15.96 -3.85 -10.71
N ALA A 96 -15.13 -2.80 -10.77
CA ALA A 96 -14.69 -2.09 -9.57
C ALA A 96 -14.44 -0.60 -9.87
N VAL A 97 -14.66 0.22 -8.85
CA VAL A 97 -14.06 1.55 -8.72
C VAL A 97 -12.91 1.43 -7.73
N ILE A 98 -11.73 1.92 -8.10
CA ILE A 98 -10.52 1.83 -7.26
C ILE A 98 -10.08 3.24 -6.88
N THR A 99 -9.69 3.43 -5.63
CA THR A 99 -9.25 4.72 -5.12
C THR A 99 -7.73 4.82 -5.09
N VAL A 100 -7.24 6.05 -5.27
CA VAL A 100 -5.82 6.41 -5.20
C VAL A 100 -5.65 7.72 -4.44
N PRO A 101 -4.50 7.97 -3.80
CA PRO A 101 -4.20 9.29 -3.24
C PRO A 101 -4.35 10.40 -4.28
N ALA A 102 -4.77 11.58 -3.84
CA ALA A 102 -5.00 12.71 -4.76
C ALA A 102 -3.72 13.17 -5.48
N TYR A 103 -2.55 13.00 -4.86
CA TYR A 103 -1.24 13.35 -5.43
C TYR A 103 -0.67 12.30 -6.40
N PHE A 104 -1.29 11.11 -6.55
CA PHE A 104 -0.79 10.11 -7.51
C PHE A 104 -0.74 10.70 -8.91
N ASN A 105 0.42 10.53 -9.56
CA ASN A 105 0.61 10.90 -10.95
C ASN A 105 -0.02 9.87 -11.90
N ASP A 106 -0.02 10.16 -13.20
CA ASP A 106 -0.63 9.30 -14.21
C ASP A 106 -0.01 7.89 -14.26
N SER A 107 1.31 7.77 -14.05
CA SER A 107 1.99 6.48 -14.02
C SER A 107 1.45 5.60 -12.88
N GLN A 108 1.30 6.17 -11.69
CA GLN A 108 0.77 5.49 -10.50
C GLN A 108 -0.70 5.12 -10.66
N ARG A 109 -1.51 6.03 -11.24
CA ARG A 109 -2.94 5.77 -11.55
C ARG A 109 -3.10 4.66 -12.56
N ASN A 110 -2.32 4.67 -13.63
CA ASN A 110 -2.33 3.63 -14.67
C ASN A 110 -1.86 2.29 -14.12
N ALA A 111 -0.83 2.26 -13.28
CA ALA A 111 -0.36 1.04 -12.62
C ALA A 111 -1.42 0.47 -11.66
N THR A 112 -2.15 1.33 -10.94
CA THR A 112 -3.27 0.91 -10.08
C THR A 112 -4.44 0.36 -10.89
N LYS A 113 -4.76 0.97 -12.04
CA LYS A 113 -5.76 0.45 -12.97
C LYS A 113 -5.36 -0.93 -13.50
N ALA A 114 -4.11 -1.07 -13.95
CA ALA A 114 -3.57 -2.34 -14.41
C ALA A 114 -3.65 -3.44 -13.32
N ALA A 115 -3.44 -3.10 -12.05
CA ALA A 115 -3.60 -4.05 -10.95
C ALA A 115 -5.02 -4.59 -10.87
N GLY A 116 -6.04 -3.76 -11.05
CA GLY A 116 -7.45 -4.19 -11.12
C GLY A 116 -7.72 -5.12 -12.30
N GLU A 117 -7.20 -4.78 -13.48
CA GLU A 117 -7.32 -5.59 -14.68
C GLU A 117 -6.62 -6.96 -14.55
N ILE A 118 -5.42 -7.01 -13.97
CA ILE A 118 -4.70 -8.26 -13.65
C ILE A 118 -5.50 -9.12 -12.65
N ALA A 119 -6.22 -8.50 -11.72
CA ALA A 119 -7.12 -9.19 -10.79
C ALA A 119 -8.42 -9.69 -11.43
N GLY A 120 -8.62 -9.46 -12.73
CA GLY A 120 -9.81 -9.86 -13.48
C GLY A 120 -11.02 -8.98 -13.18
N LEU A 121 -10.80 -7.68 -12.98
CA LEU A 121 -11.83 -6.67 -12.77
C LEU A 121 -11.83 -5.69 -13.95
N GLU A 122 -13.00 -5.32 -14.42
CA GLU A 122 -13.19 -4.13 -15.25
C GLU A 122 -13.12 -2.91 -14.33
N VAL A 123 -12.08 -2.08 -14.47
CA VAL A 123 -11.92 -0.87 -13.67
C VAL A 123 -12.70 0.26 -14.31
N LEU A 124 -13.88 0.54 -13.75
CA LEU A 124 -14.79 1.56 -14.26
C LEU A 124 -14.22 2.97 -14.08
N ARG A 125 -13.62 3.24 -12.92
CA ARG A 125 -12.98 4.53 -12.61
C ARG A 125 -11.84 4.36 -11.61
N ILE A 126 -10.88 5.25 -11.71
CA ILE A 126 -9.93 5.59 -10.64
C ILE A 126 -10.37 6.94 -10.08
N ILE A 127 -10.63 7.02 -8.78
CA ILE A 127 -11.04 8.24 -8.08
C ILE A 127 -10.09 8.56 -6.94
N ASN A 128 -10.07 9.81 -6.50
CA ASN A 128 -9.23 10.23 -5.39
C ASN A 128 -9.78 9.71 -4.06
N GLU A 129 -8.91 9.20 -3.20
CA GLU A 129 -9.27 8.71 -1.86
C GLU A 129 -10.02 9.75 -1.01
N PRO A 130 -9.60 11.04 -0.95
CA PRO A 130 -10.35 12.06 -0.20
C PRO A 130 -11.74 12.33 -0.78
N THR A 131 -11.91 12.24 -2.10
CA THR A 131 -13.24 12.35 -2.73
C THR A 131 -14.13 11.19 -2.34
N ALA A 132 -13.60 9.96 -2.36
CA ALA A 132 -14.34 8.78 -1.94
C ALA A 132 -14.73 8.83 -0.46
N ALA A 133 -13.83 9.32 0.41
CA ALA A 133 -14.11 9.52 1.83
C ALA A 133 -15.23 10.55 2.04
N ALA A 134 -15.19 11.67 1.35
CA ALA A 134 -16.24 12.69 1.40
C ALA A 134 -17.61 12.16 0.93
N LEU A 135 -17.63 11.40 -0.17
CA LEU A 135 -18.84 10.73 -0.66
C LEU A 135 -19.40 9.73 0.37
N ALA A 136 -18.54 8.89 0.95
CA ALA A 136 -18.93 7.90 1.94
C ALA A 136 -19.50 8.55 3.21
N TYR A 137 -19.01 9.74 3.56
CA TYR A 137 -19.52 10.53 4.69
C TYR A 137 -20.87 11.21 4.39
N GLY A 138 -21.32 11.20 3.12
CA GLY A 138 -22.59 11.78 2.69
C GLY A 138 -22.54 13.28 2.45
N LEU A 139 -21.38 13.82 2.14
CA LEU A 139 -21.18 15.25 1.87
C LEU A 139 -21.70 15.68 0.48
N ASP A 140 -22.01 14.74 -0.40
CA ASP A 140 -22.68 14.98 -1.69
C ASP A 140 -24.06 15.62 -1.57
N LYS A 141 -24.68 15.52 -0.38
CA LYS A 141 -26.02 16.04 -0.07
C LYS A 141 -26.00 17.43 0.56
N LYS A 142 -24.81 17.98 0.81
CA LYS A 142 -24.65 19.30 1.40
C LYS A 142 -24.37 20.34 0.32
N SER A 143 -24.78 21.58 0.58
CA SER A 143 -24.48 22.75 -0.26
C SER A 143 -23.10 23.29 0.09
N ASP A 144 -22.45 23.89 -0.90
CA ASP A 144 -21.19 24.65 -0.87
C ASP A 144 -20.41 24.62 0.45
N GLU A 145 -19.52 23.66 0.59
CA GLU A 145 -18.66 23.54 1.79
C GLU A 145 -17.20 23.37 1.37
N LYS A 146 -16.29 23.91 2.20
CA LYS A 146 -14.87 23.58 2.16
C LYS A 146 -14.56 22.63 3.31
N ILE A 147 -13.99 21.52 2.99
CA ILE A 147 -13.65 20.46 3.96
C ILE A 147 -12.18 20.10 3.90
N ALA A 148 -11.64 19.64 5.02
CA ALA A 148 -10.34 18.97 5.05
C ALA A 148 -10.55 17.47 5.30
N VAL A 149 -9.95 16.63 4.47
CA VAL A 149 -9.87 15.18 4.67
C VAL A 149 -8.48 14.88 5.20
N TYR A 150 -8.43 14.32 6.41
CA TYR A 150 -7.21 13.92 7.09
C TYR A 150 -7.16 12.39 7.11
N ASP A 151 -6.24 11.81 6.34
CA ASP A 151 -6.08 10.37 6.19
C ASP A 151 -4.70 9.95 6.69
N LEU A 152 -4.66 9.33 7.86
CA LEU A 152 -3.44 8.76 8.45
C LEU A 152 -3.58 7.24 8.49
N GLY A 153 -2.97 6.60 7.50
CA GLY A 153 -2.98 5.15 7.35
C GLY A 153 -1.78 4.46 7.99
N GLY A 154 -1.61 3.18 7.66
CA GLY A 154 -0.46 2.39 8.11
C GLY A 154 0.85 2.77 7.42
N GLY A 155 0.78 3.25 6.18
CA GLY A 155 1.95 3.51 5.34
C GLY A 155 2.11 4.93 4.83
N THR A 156 1.03 5.72 4.78
CA THR A 156 1.03 7.11 4.27
C THR A 156 0.18 8.00 5.15
N PHE A 157 0.53 9.28 5.16
CA PHE A 157 -0.28 10.36 5.68
C PHE A 157 -0.66 11.29 4.53
N ASP A 158 -1.95 11.56 4.40
CA ASP A 158 -2.51 12.40 3.35
C ASP A 158 -3.47 13.42 3.98
N ILE A 159 -3.34 14.68 3.58
CA ILE A 159 -4.30 15.72 3.90
C ILE A 159 -4.73 16.43 2.62
N SER A 160 -6.03 16.57 2.42
CA SER A 160 -6.59 17.22 1.23
C SER A 160 -7.66 18.22 1.63
N VAL A 161 -7.64 19.38 1.00
CA VAL A 161 -8.71 20.37 1.11
C VAL A 161 -9.56 20.28 -0.14
N LEU A 162 -10.85 20.05 0.04
CA LEU A 162 -11.83 19.95 -1.04
C LEU A 162 -12.85 21.07 -0.93
N GLU A 163 -13.32 21.54 -2.08
CA GLU A 163 -14.51 22.35 -2.22
C GLU A 163 -15.62 21.49 -2.79
N ILE A 164 -16.79 21.58 -2.21
CA ILE A 164 -18.00 20.86 -2.64
C ILE A 164 -19.00 21.90 -3.07
N GLY A 165 -19.47 21.83 -4.30
CA GLY A 165 -20.49 22.70 -4.85
C GLY A 165 -21.25 22.01 -5.95
N ASP A 166 -22.57 22.11 -5.97
CA ASP A 166 -23.46 21.55 -7.00
C ASP A 166 -23.24 20.05 -7.29
N GLY A 167 -22.85 19.26 -6.27
CA GLY A 167 -22.52 17.84 -6.41
C GLY A 167 -21.14 17.55 -7.03
N VAL A 168 -20.33 18.57 -7.25
CA VAL A 168 -18.96 18.47 -7.74
C VAL A 168 -17.98 18.54 -6.57
N PHE A 169 -16.98 17.67 -6.58
CA PHE A 169 -15.88 17.67 -5.62
C PHE A 169 -14.61 18.12 -6.31
N GLU A 170 -14.10 19.27 -5.92
CA GLU A 170 -12.83 19.82 -6.41
C GLU A 170 -11.76 19.71 -5.32
N VAL A 171 -10.61 19.12 -5.65
CA VAL A 171 -9.44 19.08 -4.76
C VAL A 171 -8.67 20.39 -4.94
N LEU A 172 -8.78 21.28 -3.97
CA LEU A 172 -8.10 22.59 -4.00
C LEU A 172 -6.62 22.47 -3.67
N ALA A 173 -6.28 21.63 -2.72
CA ALA A 173 -4.90 21.37 -2.31
C ALA A 173 -4.78 19.98 -1.72
N THR A 174 -3.61 19.37 -1.89
CA THR A 174 -3.24 18.13 -1.24
C THR A 174 -1.78 18.17 -0.84
N ASP A 175 -1.48 17.61 0.33
CA ASP A 175 -0.12 17.45 0.86
C ASP A 175 -0.10 16.21 1.73
N GLY A 176 1.07 15.81 2.20
CA GLY A 176 1.21 14.64 3.05
C GLY A 176 2.63 14.11 3.06
N ASP A 177 2.77 12.90 3.60
CA ASP A 177 4.04 12.19 3.62
C ASP A 177 3.80 10.73 3.24
N THR A 178 4.37 10.31 2.11
CA THR A 178 4.26 8.95 1.59
C THR A 178 5.03 7.92 2.41
N MET A 179 5.79 8.37 3.39
CA MET A 179 6.63 7.56 4.29
C MET A 179 6.28 7.78 5.76
N LEU A 180 5.07 8.29 6.06
CA LEU A 180 4.58 8.49 7.42
C LEU A 180 3.27 7.72 7.62
N GLY A 181 3.27 6.82 8.56
CA GLY A 181 2.10 6.03 8.94
C GLY A 181 2.37 5.18 10.17
N GLY A 182 1.45 4.29 10.50
CA GLY A 182 1.58 3.37 11.63
C GLY A 182 2.86 2.55 11.62
N ASP A 183 3.29 2.09 10.43
CA ASP A 183 4.53 1.32 10.27
C ASP A 183 5.77 2.10 10.74
N ASP A 184 5.80 3.42 10.56
CA ASP A 184 6.94 4.25 10.95
C ASP A 184 6.96 4.50 12.46
N TRP A 185 5.79 4.56 13.08
CA TRP A 185 5.67 4.61 14.54
C TRP A 185 6.09 3.30 15.19
N ASP A 186 5.65 2.16 14.64
CA ASP A 186 6.07 0.83 15.09
C ASP A 186 7.59 0.68 14.98
N ASN A 187 8.19 1.09 13.86
CA ASN A 187 9.63 1.08 13.66
C ASN A 187 10.38 1.97 14.66
N THR A 188 9.81 3.11 15.04
CA THR A 188 10.39 4.00 16.05
C THR A 188 10.38 3.35 17.43
N LEU A 189 9.28 2.69 17.79
CA LEU A 189 9.16 1.94 19.05
C LEU A 189 10.09 0.75 19.08
N ILE A 190 10.19 -0.01 18.00
CA ILE A 190 11.12 -1.13 17.85
C ILE A 190 12.55 -0.65 18.05
N ALA A 191 12.95 0.43 17.37
CA ALA A 191 14.30 0.99 17.52
C ALA A 191 14.60 1.43 18.95
N TRP A 192 13.64 2.02 19.64
CA TRP A 192 13.76 2.41 21.04
C TRP A 192 13.90 1.18 21.95
N ILE A 193 13.04 0.17 21.81
CA ILE A 193 13.07 -1.08 22.60
C ILE A 193 14.42 -1.78 22.42
N VAL A 194 14.90 -1.94 21.18
CA VAL A 194 16.18 -2.55 20.87
C VAL A 194 17.33 -1.77 21.50
N GLY A 195 17.24 -0.44 21.45
CA GLY A 195 18.24 0.44 22.08
C GLY A 195 18.31 0.28 23.61
N GLU A 196 17.16 0.23 24.28
CA GLU A 196 17.09 0.01 25.74
C GLU A 196 17.55 -1.40 26.12
N PHE A 197 17.12 -2.43 25.36
CA PHE A 197 17.57 -3.80 25.59
C PHE A 197 19.08 -3.95 25.46
N LYS A 198 19.67 -3.30 24.44
CA LYS A 198 21.13 -3.28 24.28
C LYS A 198 21.85 -2.62 25.44
N LYS A 199 21.31 -1.53 26.00
CA LYS A 199 21.89 -0.87 27.19
C LYS A 199 21.82 -1.78 28.40
N ASP A 200 20.71 -2.50 28.57
CA ASP A 200 20.41 -3.30 29.76
C ASP A 200 21.13 -4.66 29.73
N GLN A 201 21.12 -5.33 28.60
CA GLN A 201 21.61 -6.71 28.43
C GLN A 201 22.95 -6.80 27.67
N GLY A 202 23.44 -5.71 27.09
CA GLY A 202 24.67 -5.69 26.28
C GLY A 202 24.55 -6.41 24.92
N ILE A 203 23.34 -6.82 24.51
CA ILE A 203 23.09 -7.59 23.29
C ILE A 203 22.43 -6.68 22.25
N ASP A 204 22.99 -6.66 21.04
CA ASP A 204 22.43 -5.91 19.91
C ASP A 204 21.52 -6.80 19.07
N LEU A 205 20.24 -6.48 19.05
CA LEU A 205 19.21 -7.18 18.29
C LEU A 205 18.98 -6.58 16.90
N SER A 206 19.60 -5.45 16.55
CA SER A 206 19.34 -4.72 15.30
C SER A 206 19.61 -5.52 14.02
N GLY A 207 20.43 -6.57 14.09
CA GLY A 207 20.74 -7.47 12.98
C GLY A 207 19.98 -8.81 13.01
N GLN A 208 18.97 -8.96 13.87
CA GLN A 208 18.23 -10.22 14.06
C GLN A 208 16.77 -10.05 13.59
N PRO A 209 16.44 -10.40 12.33
CA PRO A 209 15.09 -10.20 11.76
C PRO A 209 13.98 -10.83 12.60
N ASP A 210 14.21 -12.02 13.15
CA ASP A 210 13.22 -12.73 13.97
C ASP A 210 12.92 -12.01 15.30
N ALA A 211 13.91 -11.26 15.85
CA ALA A 211 13.73 -10.49 17.06
C ALA A 211 13.08 -9.12 16.80
N LEU A 212 13.19 -8.61 15.58
CA LEU A 212 12.62 -7.33 15.18
C LEU A 212 11.15 -7.45 14.72
N GLN A 213 10.69 -8.65 14.39
CA GLN A 213 9.33 -8.91 13.94
C GLN A 213 8.40 -9.18 15.12
#